data_47f264bb90fd710761138d2b5c0aef81
#
_entry.id   47f264bb90fd710761138d2b5c0aef81
#
_cell.length_a   1.000
_cell.length_b   1.000
_cell.length_c   1.000
_cell.angle_alpha   90.00
_cell.angle_beta   90.00
_cell.angle_gamma   90.00
#
_symmetry.space_group_name_H-M   'P 1'
#
loop_
_entity.id
_entity.type
_entity.pdbx_description
1 polymer ?
#
loop_
_entity_poly.entity_id
_entity_poly.type
_entity_poly.pdbx_seq_one_letter_code
_entity_poly.pdbx_strand_id
1 'polypeptide(L)'
;MNKNTKVNAAILIIGNEILSGRTQDTNTSTLATWLNSIGVKVGEVRVIPDIEKTIIDTLNLLKITYDYVFTTGGIGPTHDDITAESVSKAFGLKYEIHKEAFKILEAYYKPGEFNEGRQKMVWMPENANLILNPTSGAPGFSVENVFCLPGVPSILKSMLGGLTNSIVGGKPILSLTISLRTVESEIANSLTKVQDQNKDVEIGSYPFFQAGKLGVSIVIRSEDQSKIDNCNSQILKFVNDKKIEVVDR
;
A
#
# COMPACT_ATOMS: atom_id res chain seq x y z
N MET A 1 25.71 -8.27 9.39
CA MET A 1 24.68 -7.20 9.47
C MET A 1 23.41 -7.82 10.04
N ASN A 2 23.01 -7.42 11.26
CA ASN A 2 21.78 -7.93 11.90
C ASN A 2 20.56 -7.38 11.14
N LYS A 3 19.95 -8.20 10.26
CA LYS A 3 18.74 -7.85 9.51
C LYS A 3 17.47 -8.15 10.33
N ASN A 4 17.32 -7.45 11.45
CA ASN A 4 16.06 -7.50 12.22
C ASN A 4 15.41 -6.11 12.31
N THR A 5 15.68 -5.24 11.33
CA THR A 5 15.03 -3.93 11.22
C THR A 5 13.67 -4.13 10.53
N LYS A 6 12.60 -3.86 11.26
CA LYS A 6 11.26 -3.78 10.69
C LYS A 6 11.24 -2.63 9.70
N VAL A 7 11.02 -2.92 8.43
CA VAL A 7 10.90 -1.94 7.36
C VAL A 7 9.46 -1.43 7.30
N ASN A 8 9.29 -0.12 7.34
CA ASN A 8 7.97 0.50 7.37
C ASN A 8 7.77 1.43 6.17
N ALA A 9 6.52 1.49 5.69
CA ALA A 9 6.12 2.38 4.61
C ALA A 9 4.90 3.20 4.99
N ALA A 10 4.75 4.38 4.36
CA ALA A 10 3.52 5.14 4.31
C ALA A 10 2.91 5.09 2.90
N ILE A 11 1.59 5.13 2.82
CA ILE A 11 0.83 5.29 1.58
C ILE A 11 0.18 6.66 1.60
N LEU A 12 0.39 7.44 0.54
CA LEU A 12 -0.18 8.77 0.37
C LEU A 12 -1.07 8.78 -0.88
N ILE A 13 -2.36 8.90 -0.68
CA ILE A 13 -3.34 9.01 -1.75
C ILE A 13 -3.60 10.48 -2.00
N ILE A 14 -3.40 10.91 -3.24
CA ILE A 14 -3.61 12.29 -3.68
C ILE A 14 -4.75 12.27 -4.68
N GLY A 15 -5.90 12.86 -4.31
CA GLY A 15 -7.06 12.89 -5.18
C GLY A 15 -8.32 13.40 -4.49
N ASN A 16 -8.88 14.48 -5.03
CA ASN A 16 -10.14 15.06 -4.58
C ASN A 16 -11.34 14.12 -4.82
N GLU A 17 -11.26 13.21 -5.81
CA GLU A 17 -12.29 12.22 -6.11
C GLU A 17 -12.45 11.17 -5.01
N ILE A 18 -11.36 10.86 -4.27
CA ILE A 18 -11.40 9.98 -3.10
C ILE A 18 -12.03 10.72 -1.92
N LEU A 19 -11.58 11.95 -1.66
CA LEU A 19 -12.10 12.78 -0.56
C LEU A 19 -13.58 13.12 -0.72
N SER A 20 -14.05 13.29 -1.95
CA SER A 20 -15.47 13.55 -2.25
C SER A 20 -16.34 12.29 -2.25
N GLY A 21 -15.75 11.09 -2.10
CA GLY A 21 -16.47 9.83 -2.18
C GLY A 21 -16.91 9.43 -3.59
N ARG A 22 -16.51 10.18 -4.62
CA ARG A 22 -16.82 9.87 -6.02
C ARG A 22 -16.17 8.55 -6.48
N THR A 23 -14.98 8.29 -5.99
CA THR A 23 -14.20 7.09 -6.31
C THR A 23 -13.83 6.37 -5.02
N GLN A 24 -14.04 5.06 -4.98
CA GLN A 24 -13.58 4.23 -3.87
C GLN A 24 -12.09 3.92 -4.04
N ASP A 25 -11.29 4.16 -2.99
CA ASP A 25 -9.89 3.75 -2.99
C ASP A 25 -9.74 2.23 -2.91
N THR A 26 -9.04 1.67 -3.88
CA THR A 26 -8.61 0.26 -3.90
C THR A 26 -7.08 0.14 -3.96
N ASN A 27 -6.38 1.25 -4.16
CA ASN A 27 -4.93 1.28 -4.25
C ASN A 27 -4.28 0.98 -2.91
N THR A 28 -4.84 1.47 -1.82
CA THR A 28 -4.37 1.17 -0.46
C THR A 28 -4.29 -0.33 -0.19
N SER A 29 -5.37 -1.07 -0.46
CA SER A 29 -5.38 -2.52 -0.20
C SER A 29 -4.39 -3.27 -1.12
N THR A 30 -4.27 -2.84 -2.38
CA THR A 30 -3.34 -3.42 -3.34
C THR A 30 -1.88 -3.21 -2.91
N LEU A 31 -1.51 -1.97 -2.56
CA LEU A 31 -0.17 -1.63 -2.06
C LEU A 31 0.14 -2.32 -0.74
N ALA A 32 -0.77 -2.28 0.23
CA ALA A 32 -0.57 -2.89 1.54
C ALA A 32 -0.35 -4.41 1.43
N THR A 33 -1.13 -5.09 0.59
CA THR A 33 -0.97 -6.54 0.34
C THR A 33 0.38 -6.84 -0.29
N TRP A 34 0.77 -6.09 -1.31
CA TRP A 34 2.06 -6.27 -1.98
C TRP A 34 3.23 -5.97 -1.04
N LEU A 35 3.21 -4.85 -0.31
CA LEU A 35 4.26 -4.46 0.64
C LEU A 35 4.44 -5.51 1.74
N ASN A 36 3.35 -6.01 2.33
CA ASN A 36 3.40 -7.08 3.32
C ASN A 36 4.03 -8.36 2.75
N SER A 37 3.76 -8.69 1.47
CA SER A 37 4.34 -9.89 0.83
C SER A 37 5.86 -9.83 0.67
N ILE A 38 6.44 -8.63 0.65
CA ILE A 38 7.89 -8.38 0.59
C ILE A 38 8.48 -7.96 1.95
N GLY A 39 7.71 -8.08 3.03
CA GLY A 39 8.16 -7.80 4.40
C GLY A 39 8.28 -6.31 4.72
N VAL A 40 7.52 -5.46 4.06
CA VAL A 40 7.40 -4.03 4.37
C VAL A 40 6.04 -3.78 5.02
N LYS A 41 6.04 -3.28 6.27
CA LYS A 41 4.80 -2.99 7.01
C LYS A 41 4.27 -1.61 6.64
N VAL A 42 3.01 -1.51 6.26
CA VAL A 42 2.34 -0.20 6.13
C VAL A 42 2.02 0.32 7.54
N GLY A 43 2.66 1.42 7.91
CA GLY A 43 2.48 2.07 9.21
C GLY A 43 1.43 3.17 9.17
N GLU A 44 1.23 3.81 8.02
CA GLU A 44 0.30 4.92 7.88
C GLU A 44 -0.27 5.00 6.47
N VAL A 45 -1.53 5.44 6.37
CA VAL A 45 -2.19 5.79 5.11
C VAL A 45 -2.80 7.18 5.27
N ARG A 46 -2.50 8.09 4.35
CA ARG A 46 -3.13 9.41 4.28
C ARG A 46 -3.83 9.60 2.95
N VAL A 47 -4.97 10.27 3.00
CA VAL A 47 -5.68 10.77 1.82
C VAL A 47 -5.69 12.28 1.89
N ILE A 48 -5.18 12.95 0.85
CA ILE A 48 -5.05 14.40 0.82
C ILE A 48 -5.60 14.98 -0.51
N PRO A 49 -6.01 16.26 -0.51
CA PRO A 49 -6.43 16.94 -1.73
C PRO A 49 -5.26 17.21 -2.69
N ASP A 50 -5.60 17.46 -3.96
CA ASP A 50 -4.68 17.95 -4.98
C ASP A 50 -4.34 19.43 -4.74
N ILE A 51 -3.64 19.70 -3.63
CA ILE A 51 -3.18 21.03 -3.23
C ILE A 51 -1.67 20.96 -2.98
N GLU A 52 -0.91 21.71 -3.77
CA GLU A 52 0.56 21.69 -3.77
C GLU A 52 1.17 21.77 -2.37
N LYS A 53 0.76 22.79 -1.59
CA LYS A 53 1.27 22.98 -0.22
C LYS A 53 1.01 21.75 0.66
N THR A 54 -0.18 21.17 0.56
CA THR A 54 -0.56 19.98 1.35
C THR A 54 0.28 18.78 0.95
N ILE A 55 0.53 18.59 -0.35
CA ILE A 55 1.37 17.51 -0.87
C ILE A 55 2.81 17.67 -0.34
N ILE A 56 3.40 18.87 -0.48
CA ILE A 56 4.76 19.15 -0.05
C ILE A 56 4.93 18.94 1.46
N ASP A 57 4.06 19.54 2.28
CA ASP A 57 4.15 19.43 3.75
C ASP A 57 4.01 17.95 4.20
N THR A 58 3.08 17.21 3.58
CA THR A 58 2.86 15.80 3.90
C THR A 58 4.06 14.94 3.49
N LEU A 59 4.59 15.13 2.29
CA LEU A 59 5.78 14.41 1.83
C LEU A 59 6.99 14.68 2.70
N ASN A 60 7.23 15.94 3.08
CA ASN A 60 8.35 16.32 3.95
C ASN A 60 8.30 15.62 5.31
N LEU A 61 7.11 15.39 5.85
CA LEU A 61 6.93 14.64 7.09
C LEU A 61 7.13 13.13 6.85
N LEU A 62 6.46 12.56 5.84
CA LEU A 62 6.46 11.11 5.63
C LEU A 62 7.83 10.58 5.21
N LYS A 63 8.56 11.28 4.34
CA LYS A 63 9.87 10.82 3.82
C LYS A 63 10.96 10.71 4.89
N ILE A 64 10.84 11.43 6.01
CA ILE A 64 11.78 11.34 7.15
C ILE A 64 11.31 10.37 8.23
N THR A 65 10.01 9.99 8.21
CA THR A 65 9.41 9.13 9.23
C THR A 65 9.42 7.67 8.83
N TYR A 66 9.29 7.38 7.53
CA TYR A 66 9.16 6.03 6.97
C TYR A 66 10.33 5.69 6.06
N ASP A 67 10.67 4.39 6.03
CA ASP A 67 11.72 3.89 5.13
C ASP A 67 11.31 4.07 3.66
N TYR A 68 10.00 3.97 3.36
CA TYR A 68 9.43 4.17 2.03
C TYR A 68 8.11 4.95 2.10
N VAL A 69 7.87 5.78 1.07
CA VAL A 69 6.59 6.46 0.86
C VAL A 69 6.09 6.13 -0.54
N PHE A 70 4.88 5.62 -0.64
CA PHE A 70 4.22 5.36 -1.92
C PHE A 70 3.09 6.35 -2.12
N THR A 71 3.19 7.20 -3.17
CA THR A 71 2.08 8.07 -3.55
C THR A 71 1.27 7.45 -4.67
N THR A 72 -0.03 7.68 -4.70
CA THR A 72 -0.90 7.32 -5.82
C THR A 72 -1.79 8.49 -6.20
N GLY A 73 -1.86 8.77 -7.50
CA GLY A 73 -2.63 9.88 -8.07
C GLY A 73 -1.81 11.11 -8.43
N GLY A 74 -2.39 11.97 -9.24
CA GLY A 74 -1.85 13.28 -9.61
C GLY A 74 -0.60 13.27 -10.49
N ILE A 75 -0.33 12.19 -11.25
CA ILE A 75 0.78 12.09 -12.21
C ILE A 75 0.31 11.91 -13.66
N GLY A 76 -0.94 12.21 -13.94
CA GLY A 76 -1.56 12.11 -15.26
C GLY A 76 -1.36 13.37 -16.12
N PRO A 77 -2.13 13.47 -17.23
CA PRO A 77 -1.98 14.51 -18.23
C PRO A 77 -2.81 15.77 -17.98
N THR A 78 -3.63 15.82 -16.92
CA THR A 78 -4.60 16.89 -16.71
C THR A 78 -4.04 18.03 -15.85
N HIS A 79 -4.74 19.14 -15.77
CA HIS A 79 -4.25 20.35 -15.09
C HIS A 79 -4.12 20.19 -13.56
N ASP A 80 -4.90 19.30 -12.98
CA ASP A 80 -4.93 18.94 -11.57
C ASP A 80 -3.90 17.86 -11.19
N ASP A 81 -3.22 17.24 -12.17
CA ASP A 81 -2.10 16.32 -11.93
C ASP A 81 -0.83 17.11 -11.54
N ILE A 82 -0.72 17.48 -10.27
CA ILE A 82 0.36 18.33 -9.73
C ILE A 82 1.36 17.59 -8.86
N THR A 83 1.23 16.27 -8.71
CA THR A 83 2.08 15.46 -7.80
C THR A 83 3.54 15.54 -8.19
N ALA A 84 3.90 15.40 -9.48
CA ALA A 84 5.30 15.39 -9.91
C ALA A 84 6.00 16.74 -9.63
N GLU A 85 5.33 17.85 -9.89
CA GLU A 85 5.84 19.19 -9.57
C GLU A 85 5.98 19.40 -8.06
N SER A 86 4.98 18.96 -7.28
CA SER A 86 5.01 19.05 -5.82
C SER A 86 6.13 18.21 -5.21
N VAL A 87 6.42 17.02 -5.74
CA VAL A 87 7.58 16.20 -5.35
C VAL A 87 8.88 16.92 -5.65
N SER A 88 9.02 17.51 -6.85
CA SER A 88 10.21 18.31 -7.19
C SER A 88 10.47 19.39 -6.14
N LYS A 89 9.44 20.15 -5.76
CA LYS A 89 9.53 21.21 -4.74
C LYS A 89 9.85 20.66 -3.35
N ALA A 90 9.25 19.52 -2.96
CA ALA A 90 9.49 18.87 -1.67
C ALA A 90 10.95 18.40 -1.50
N PHE A 91 11.64 18.10 -2.60
CA PHE A 91 13.04 17.69 -2.62
C PHE A 91 14.00 18.81 -3.03
N GLY A 92 13.50 20.01 -3.36
CA GLY A 92 14.32 21.12 -3.85
C GLY A 92 14.97 20.84 -5.20
N LEU A 93 14.36 20.00 -6.03
CA LEU A 93 14.83 19.59 -7.35
C LEU A 93 14.16 20.40 -8.46
N LYS A 94 14.81 20.49 -9.62
CA LYS A 94 14.17 21.05 -10.80
C LYS A 94 13.06 20.15 -11.28
N TYR A 95 11.99 20.75 -11.77
CA TYR A 95 10.93 20.07 -12.49
C TYR A 95 11.19 20.21 -13.98
N GLU A 96 11.51 19.12 -14.68
CA GLU A 96 11.97 19.15 -16.06
C GLU A 96 11.53 17.92 -16.85
N ILE A 97 11.69 17.96 -18.18
CA ILE A 97 11.40 16.82 -19.05
C ILE A 97 12.42 15.71 -18.79
N HIS A 98 11.93 14.54 -18.37
CA HIS A 98 12.74 13.34 -18.24
C HIS A 98 12.99 12.71 -19.62
N LYS A 99 14.23 12.75 -20.09
CA LYS A 99 14.62 12.36 -21.45
C LYS A 99 14.23 10.93 -21.84
N GLU A 100 14.38 9.99 -20.93
CA GLU A 100 14.03 8.58 -21.18
C GLU A 100 12.51 8.38 -21.20
N ALA A 101 11.76 8.99 -20.26
CA ALA A 101 10.31 8.96 -20.26
C ALA A 101 9.72 9.57 -21.53
N PHE A 102 10.32 10.66 -22.04
CA PHE A 102 9.93 11.26 -23.30
C PHE A 102 10.07 10.28 -24.46
N LYS A 103 11.22 9.62 -24.60
CA LYS A 103 11.45 8.60 -25.65
C LYS A 103 10.46 7.43 -25.54
N ILE A 104 10.17 6.97 -24.33
CA ILE A 104 9.22 5.89 -24.10
C ILE A 104 7.83 6.29 -24.61
N LEU A 105 7.33 7.47 -24.24
CA LEU A 105 6.00 7.91 -24.64
C LEU A 105 5.92 8.32 -26.11
N GLU A 106 6.95 8.94 -26.64
CA GLU A 106 7.03 9.25 -28.07
C GLU A 106 6.96 7.98 -28.93
N ALA A 107 7.63 6.90 -28.51
CA ALA A 107 7.58 5.60 -29.18
C ALA A 107 6.25 4.85 -28.96
N TYR A 108 5.58 5.09 -27.85
CA TYR A 108 4.30 4.45 -27.50
C TYR A 108 3.13 5.00 -28.30
N TYR A 109 3.08 6.32 -28.51
CA TYR A 109 2.01 6.98 -29.24
C TYR A 109 2.27 7.02 -30.75
N LYS A 110 1.18 7.01 -31.53
CA LYS A 110 1.29 7.22 -32.98
C LYS A 110 1.76 8.65 -33.29
N PRO A 111 2.38 8.88 -34.47
CA PRO A 111 2.79 10.21 -34.88
C PRO A 111 1.65 11.20 -34.77
N GLY A 112 1.88 12.33 -34.10
CA GLY A 112 0.89 13.38 -33.84
C GLY A 112 -0.03 13.16 -32.64
N GLU A 113 -0.02 12.01 -32.01
CA GLU A 113 -0.82 11.74 -30.81
C GLU A 113 -0.12 12.12 -29.50
N PHE A 114 1.20 12.27 -29.48
CA PHE A 114 1.97 12.70 -28.32
C PHE A 114 1.90 14.24 -28.17
N ASN A 115 0.71 14.72 -27.83
CA ASN A 115 0.40 16.13 -27.67
C ASN A 115 0.89 16.70 -26.32
N GLU A 116 0.75 18.02 -26.12
CA GLU A 116 1.20 18.73 -24.92
C GLU A 116 0.65 18.13 -23.61
N GLY A 117 -0.64 17.74 -23.58
CA GLY A 117 -1.22 17.10 -22.41
C GLY A 117 -0.52 15.79 -22.06
N ARG A 118 -0.21 14.95 -23.07
CA ARG A 118 0.52 13.70 -22.87
C ARG A 118 1.98 13.93 -22.51
N GLN A 119 2.59 15.02 -23.04
CA GLN A 119 3.95 15.42 -22.69
C GLN A 119 4.07 15.84 -21.22
N LYS A 120 2.99 16.30 -20.58
CA LYS A 120 3.00 16.59 -19.15
C LYS A 120 3.45 15.39 -18.32
N MET A 121 3.09 14.15 -18.70
CA MET A 121 3.44 12.92 -18.00
C MET A 121 4.94 12.57 -18.01
N VAL A 122 5.76 13.30 -18.78
CA VAL A 122 7.21 13.13 -18.78
C VAL A 122 7.96 14.24 -18.05
N TRP A 123 7.23 15.20 -17.48
CA TRP A 123 7.79 16.19 -16.59
C TRP A 123 7.90 15.57 -15.19
N MET A 124 9.12 15.53 -14.67
CA MET A 124 9.46 14.85 -13.43
C MET A 124 10.53 15.62 -12.66
N PRO A 125 10.76 15.28 -11.40
CA PRO A 125 11.92 15.79 -10.67
C PRO A 125 13.23 15.43 -11.39
N GLU A 126 14.18 16.35 -11.35
CA GLU A 126 15.55 16.13 -11.87
C GLU A 126 16.14 14.84 -11.28
N ASN A 127 16.70 13.99 -12.14
CA ASN A 127 17.30 12.70 -11.78
C ASN A 127 16.34 11.67 -11.15
N ALA A 128 15.03 11.79 -11.37
CA ALA A 128 14.08 10.76 -10.95
C ALA A 128 14.38 9.41 -11.61
N ASN A 129 14.21 8.31 -10.86
CA ASN A 129 14.28 6.97 -11.44
C ASN A 129 12.91 6.59 -12.00
N LEU A 130 12.85 6.03 -13.20
CA LEU A 130 11.59 5.62 -13.82
C LEU A 130 11.05 4.32 -13.21
N ILE A 131 9.74 4.28 -13.02
CA ILE A 131 8.98 3.09 -12.71
C ILE A 131 8.18 2.74 -13.98
N LEU A 132 8.59 1.70 -14.67
CA LEU A 132 8.01 1.36 -15.97
C LEU A 132 6.55 0.91 -15.82
N ASN A 133 5.73 1.35 -16.77
CA ASN A 133 4.32 1.01 -16.85
C ASN A 133 4.07 0.12 -18.08
N PRO A 134 3.88 -1.19 -17.88
CA PRO A 134 3.69 -2.12 -18.99
C PRO A 134 2.31 -2.02 -19.65
N THR A 135 1.35 -1.30 -19.01
CA THR A 135 -0.05 -1.26 -19.47
C THR A 135 -0.33 -0.08 -20.40
N SER A 136 0.10 1.14 -20.03
CA SER A 136 -0.22 2.36 -20.77
C SER A 136 0.99 3.19 -21.18
N GLY A 137 2.19 2.68 -20.97
CA GLY A 137 3.45 3.31 -21.37
C GLY A 137 3.89 4.48 -20.49
N ALA A 138 2.96 5.27 -19.92
CA ALA A 138 3.30 6.43 -19.08
C ALA A 138 3.93 5.98 -17.76
N PRO A 139 5.24 6.22 -17.52
CA PRO A 139 5.92 5.72 -16.35
C PRO A 139 5.53 6.50 -15.08
N GLY A 140 5.59 5.83 -13.93
CA GLY A 140 5.76 6.48 -12.65
C GLY A 140 7.23 6.82 -12.42
N PHE A 141 7.55 7.34 -11.24
CA PHE A 141 8.93 7.68 -10.91
C PHE A 141 9.22 7.55 -9.42
N SER A 142 10.49 7.51 -9.04
CA SER A 142 10.91 7.62 -7.66
C SER A 142 12.04 8.64 -7.49
N VAL A 143 12.01 9.28 -6.32
CA VAL A 143 13.07 10.16 -5.82
C VAL A 143 13.38 9.72 -4.41
N GLU A 144 14.64 9.34 -4.16
CA GLU A 144 15.07 8.77 -2.87
C GLU A 144 14.14 7.63 -2.43
N ASN A 145 13.46 7.79 -1.29
CA ASN A 145 12.53 6.81 -0.73
C ASN A 145 11.05 7.05 -1.09
N VAL A 146 10.75 8.00 -1.97
CA VAL A 146 9.38 8.32 -2.41
C VAL A 146 9.12 7.74 -3.79
N PHE A 147 8.09 6.91 -3.92
CA PHE A 147 7.67 6.21 -5.14
C PHE A 147 6.31 6.73 -5.59
N CYS A 148 6.25 7.33 -6.77
CA CYS A 148 5.05 7.97 -7.32
C CYS A 148 4.39 7.10 -8.38
N LEU A 149 3.19 6.65 -8.11
CA LEU A 149 2.41 5.73 -8.93
C LEU A 149 1.09 6.37 -9.39
N PRO A 150 0.52 5.93 -10.52
CA PRO A 150 -0.75 6.45 -11.00
C PRO A 150 -1.93 6.09 -10.09
N GLY A 151 -2.99 6.90 -10.14
CA GLY A 151 -4.23 6.65 -9.42
C GLY A 151 -5.06 5.49 -9.97
N VAL A 152 -4.89 5.11 -11.24
CA VAL A 152 -5.67 4.05 -11.90
C VAL A 152 -5.27 2.67 -11.36
N PRO A 153 -6.19 1.92 -10.69
CA PRO A 153 -5.82 0.71 -9.95
C PRO A 153 -5.20 -0.40 -10.80
N SER A 154 -5.72 -0.63 -12.00
CA SER A 154 -5.19 -1.66 -12.91
C SER A 154 -3.76 -1.36 -13.36
N ILE A 155 -3.46 -0.08 -13.59
CA ILE A 155 -2.13 0.38 -13.98
C ILE A 155 -1.17 0.26 -12.81
N LEU A 156 -1.52 0.81 -11.64
CA LEU A 156 -0.73 0.68 -10.43
C LEU A 156 -0.35 -0.78 -10.16
N LYS A 157 -1.34 -1.67 -10.16
CA LYS A 157 -1.10 -3.11 -9.93
C LYS A 157 -0.09 -3.72 -10.91
N SER A 158 -0.15 -3.34 -12.19
CA SER A 158 0.77 -3.85 -13.22
C SER A 158 2.22 -3.38 -13.03
N MET A 159 2.43 -2.23 -12.34
CA MET A 159 3.74 -1.65 -12.11
C MET A 159 4.47 -2.23 -10.90
N LEU A 160 3.75 -2.83 -9.94
CA LEU A 160 4.34 -3.31 -8.67
C LEU A 160 5.41 -4.39 -8.88
N GLY A 161 5.25 -5.26 -9.88
CA GLY A 161 6.23 -6.30 -10.20
C GLY A 161 7.62 -5.73 -10.52
N GLY A 162 7.68 -4.58 -11.19
CA GLY A 162 8.92 -3.89 -11.52
C GLY A 162 9.63 -3.24 -10.34
N LEU A 163 8.93 -3.02 -9.22
CA LEU A 163 9.47 -2.39 -8.02
C LEU A 163 10.13 -3.36 -7.05
N THR A 164 9.91 -4.67 -7.18
CA THR A 164 10.37 -5.68 -6.20
C THR A 164 11.88 -5.63 -5.96
N ASN A 165 12.67 -5.33 -6.99
CA ASN A 165 14.13 -5.24 -6.87
C ASN A 165 14.63 -3.88 -6.35
N SER A 166 13.76 -2.87 -6.31
CA SER A 166 14.10 -1.51 -5.83
C SER A 166 13.80 -1.33 -4.35
N ILE A 167 13.08 -2.27 -3.74
CA ILE A 167 12.65 -2.22 -2.35
C ILE A 167 13.43 -3.27 -1.55
N VAL A 168 14.13 -2.82 -0.52
CA VAL A 168 14.75 -3.72 0.46
C VAL A 168 13.71 -4.03 1.54
N GLY A 169 13.05 -5.17 1.40
CA GLY A 169 12.06 -5.63 2.37
C GLY A 169 12.69 -6.36 3.56
N GLY A 170 11.84 -6.67 4.54
CA GLY A 170 12.17 -7.54 5.67
C GLY A 170 11.68 -8.98 5.46
N LYS A 171 11.38 -9.65 6.56
CA LYS A 171 10.68 -10.95 6.50
C LYS A 171 9.21 -10.73 6.17
N PRO A 172 8.64 -11.50 5.22
CA PRO A 172 7.21 -11.42 4.94
C PRO A 172 6.38 -11.68 6.20
N ILE A 173 5.29 -10.94 6.34
CA ILE A 173 4.33 -11.19 7.42
C ILE A 173 3.39 -12.31 6.96
N LEU A 174 3.48 -13.43 7.65
CA LEU A 174 2.60 -14.58 7.45
C LEU A 174 1.27 -14.33 8.16
N SER A 175 0.18 -14.92 7.65
CA SER A 175 -1.12 -14.83 8.28
C SER A 175 -1.88 -16.15 8.22
N LEU A 176 -2.63 -16.44 9.29
CA LEU A 176 -3.57 -17.55 9.36
C LEU A 176 -4.94 -17.00 9.76
N THR A 177 -5.99 -17.42 9.09
CA THR A 177 -7.36 -17.02 9.39
C THR A 177 -8.17 -18.21 9.87
N ILE A 178 -8.90 -18.02 10.97
CA ILE A 178 -9.87 -18.99 11.52
C ILE A 178 -11.23 -18.30 11.54
N SER A 179 -12.21 -18.87 10.86
CA SER A 179 -13.57 -18.32 10.83
C SER A 179 -14.50 -19.11 11.76
N LEU A 180 -15.25 -18.41 12.60
CA LEU A 180 -16.07 -18.98 13.66
C LEU A 180 -17.53 -18.52 13.54
N ARG A 181 -18.47 -19.39 13.89
CA ARG A 181 -19.90 -19.06 14.06
C ARG A 181 -20.15 -18.57 15.49
N THR A 182 -19.80 -17.33 15.74
CA THR A 182 -19.97 -16.67 17.04
C THR A 182 -19.97 -15.16 16.86
N VAL A 183 -20.11 -14.42 17.94
CA VAL A 183 -19.95 -12.96 17.98
C VAL A 183 -18.71 -12.58 18.78
N GLU A 184 -18.14 -11.41 18.47
CA GLU A 184 -16.88 -10.96 19.09
C GLU A 184 -16.96 -10.92 20.62
N SER A 185 -18.10 -10.51 21.20
CA SER A 185 -18.28 -10.41 22.65
C SER A 185 -18.12 -11.74 23.39
N GLU A 186 -18.42 -12.87 22.75
CA GLU A 186 -18.30 -14.20 23.37
C GLU A 186 -16.85 -14.70 23.43
N ILE A 187 -16.00 -14.19 22.55
CA ILE A 187 -14.60 -14.63 22.44
C ILE A 187 -13.59 -13.57 22.92
N ALA A 188 -14.02 -12.31 23.12
CA ALA A 188 -13.16 -11.19 23.45
C ALA A 188 -12.19 -11.46 24.61
N ASN A 189 -12.69 -11.94 25.75
CA ASN A 189 -11.87 -12.24 26.92
C ASN A 189 -10.86 -13.38 26.66
N SER A 190 -11.23 -14.36 25.86
CA SER A 190 -10.35 -15.47 25.50
C SER A 190 -9.25 -15.01 24.55
N LEU A 191 -9.60 -14.19 23.54
CA LEU A 191 -8.65 -13.59 22.62
C LEU A 191 -7.65 -12.68 23.34
N THR A 192 -8.11 -11.85 24.28
CA THR A 192 -7.23 -10.98 25.08
C THR A 192 -6.18 -11.82 25.82
N LYS A 193 -6.58 -12.91 26.47
CA LYS A 193 -5.64 -13.80 27.16
C LYS A 193 -4.61 -14.42 26.22
N VAL A 194 -5.04 -14.85 25.04
CA VAL A 194 -4.11 -15.39 24.02
C VAL A 194 -3.16 -14.30 23.52
N GLN A 195 -3.67 -13.08 23.24
CA GLN A 195 -2.84 -11.95 22.82
C GLN A 195 -1.79 -11.59 23.88
N ASP A 196 -2.16 -11.54 25.15
CA ASP A 196 -1.24 -11.20 26.26
C ASP A 196 -0.10 -12.22 26.40
N GLN A 197 -0.35 -13.48 26.07
CA GLN A 197 0.64 -14.56 26.09
C GLN A 197 1.52 -14.60 24.82
N ASN A 198 1.08 -13.95 23.75
CA ASN A 198 1.73 -13.97 22.44
C ASN A 198 1.99 -12.54 21.92
N LYS A 199 2.81 -11.76 22.64
CA LYS A 199 3.07 -10.33 22.33
C LYS A 199 3.76 -10.09 20.98
N ASP A 200 4.42 -11.10 20.44
CA ASP A 200 5.11 -11.05 19.13
C ASP A 200 4.21 -11.50 17.96
N VAL A 201 2.93 -11.75 18.24
CA VAL A 201 1.91 -12.12 17.27
C VAL A 201 0.81 -11.07 17.30
N GLU A 202 0.35 -10.64 16.15
CA GLU A 202 -0.80 -9.73 16.04
C GLU A 202 -2.07 -10.56 15.81
N ILE A 203 -3.08 -10.39 16.68
CA ILE A 203 -4.36 -11.08 16.56
C ILE A 203 -5.45 -10.02 16.30
N GLY A 204 -6.12 -10.14 15.14
CA GLY A 204 -7.28 -9.33 14.80
C GLY A 204 -8.57 -10.15 14.80
N SER A 205 -9.70 -9.55 15.17
CA SER A 205 -11.03 -10.14 15.00
C SER A 205 -11.86 -9.28 14.05
N TYR A 206 -12.53 -9.92 13.11
CA TYR A 206 -13.28 -9.26 12.05
C TYR A 206 -14.65 -9.91 11.90
N PRO A 207 -15.73 -9.20 12.32
CA PRO A 207 -17.08 -9.71 12.16
C PRO A 207 -17.45 -9.88 10.68
N PHE A 208 -18.24 -10.89 10.38
CA PHE A 208 -18.82 -11.07 9.05
C PHE A 208 -20.25 -11.56 9.14
N PHE A 209 -21.00 -11.33 8.05
CA PHE A 209 -22.34 -11.86 7.87
C PHE A 209 -22.39 -12.66 6.57
N GLN A 210 -22.69 -13.95 6.69
CA GLN A 210 -22.71 -14.86 5.55
C GLN A 210 -23.84 -15.87 5.70
N ALA A 211 -24.61 -16.08 4.62
CA ALA A 211 -25.73 -17.01 4.59
C ALA A 211 -26.75 -16.79 5.74
N GLY A 212 -27.07 -15.52 6.03
CA GLY A 212 -28.02 -15.15 7.08
C GLY A 212 -27.53 -15.33 8.52
N LYS A 213 -26.26 -15.63 8.74
CA LYS A 213 -25.66 -15.89 10.06
C LYS A 213 -24.46 -14.98 10.30
N LEU A 214 -24.34 -14.53 11.54
CA LEU A 214 -23.15 -13.82 12.03
C LEU A 214 -21.99 -14.78 12.21
N GLY A 215 -20.78 -14.26 12.06
CA GLY A 215 -19.55 -14.96 12.37
C GLY A 215 -18.41 -13.97 12.61
N VAL A 216 -17.27 -14.49 13.05
CA VAL A 216 -16.04 -13.73 13.31
C VAL A 216 -14.87 -14.46 12.69
N SER A 217 -14.07 -13.76 11.87
CA SER A 217 -12.78 -14.25 11.40
C SER A 217 -11.68 -13.75 12.34
N ILE A 218 -10.94 -14.67 12.95
CA ILE A 218 -9.75 -14.37 13.72
C ILE A 218 -8.56 -14.47 12.76
N VAL A 219 -7.77 -13.41 12.66
CA VAL A 219 -6.56 -13.34 11.81
C VAL A 219 -5.35 -13.23 12.72
N ILE A 220 -4.45 -14.21 12.61
CA ILE A 220 -3.18 -14.30 13.33
C ILE A 220 -2.06 -13.91 12.38
N ARG A 221 -1.21 -12.95 12.75
CA ARG A 221 -0.10 -12.47 11.92
C ARG A 221 1.21 -12.49 12.67
N SER A 222 2.27 -12.98 12.03
CA SER A 222 3.64 -12.94 12.54
C SER A 222 4.66 -13.16 11.40
N GLU A 223 5.92 -12.80 11.61
CA GLU A 223 7.05 -13.17 10.75
C GLU A 223 7.49 -14.64 10.96
N ASP A 224 6.95 -15.31 11.97
CA ASP A 224 7.37 -16.66 12.42
C ASP A 224 6.17 -17.60 12.41
N GLN A 225 6.22 -18.62 11.54
CA GLN A 225 5.16 -19.62 11.41
C GLN A 225 4.95 -20.40 12.71
N SER A 226 6.00 -20.70 13.46
CA SER A 226 5.89 -21.47 14.71
C SER A 226 5.09 -20.71 15.78
N LYS A 227 5.20 -19.37 15.80
CA LYS A 227 4.41 -18.50 16.68
C LYS A 227 2.95 -18.46 16.26
N ILE A 228 2.67 -18.43 14.96
CA ILE A 228 1.31 -18.55 14.42
C ILE A 228 0.67 -19.87 14.84
N ASP A 229 1.39 -20.98 14.66
CA ASP A 229 0.89 -22.32 14.97
C ASP A 229 0.61 -22.50 16.47
N ASN A 230 1.49 -21.98 17.33
CA ASN A 230 1.28 -21.98 18.78
C ASN A 230 0.02 -21.15 19.16
N CYS A 231 -0.09 -19.95 18.62
CA CYS A 231 -1.24 -19.06 18.86
C CYS A 231 -2.55 -19.71 18.35
N ASN A 232 -2.52 -20.29 17.14
CA ASN A 232 -3.62 -21.04 16.57
C ASN A 232 -4.10 -22.18 17.48
N SER A 233 -3.16 -22.96 18.03
CA SER A 233 -3.47 -24.05 18.94
C SER A 233 -4.16 -23.59 20.21
N GLN A 234 -3.75 -22.45 20.77
CA GLN A 234 -4.40 -21.84 21.93
C GLN A 234 -5.82 -21.35 21.60
N ILE A 235 -6.03 -20.77 20.42
CA ILE A 235 -7.35 -20.33 19.94
C ILE A 235 -8.27 -21.53 19.74
N LEU A 236 -7.81 -22.55 19.02
CA LEU A 236 -8.61 -23.75 18.78
C LEU A 236 -8.98 -24.47 20.08
N LYS A 237 -8.13 -24.42 21.13
CA LYS A 237 -8.44 -24.98 22.43
C LYS A 237 -9.68 -24.31 23.05
N PHE A 238 -9.70 -22.98 23.18
CA PHE A 238 -10.88 -22.32 23.76
C PHE A 238 -12.12 -22.40 22.86
N VAL A 239 -11.95 -22.45 21.52
CA VAL A 239 -13.04 -22.67 20.56
C VAL A 239 -13.71 -24.01 20.82
N ASN A 240 -12.92 -25.07 21.00
CA ASN A 240 -13.43 -26.41 21.34
C ASN A 240 -14.08 -26.46 22.73
N ASP A 241 -13.45 -25.84 23.75
CA ASP A 241 -13.98 -25.79 25.12
C ASP A 241 -15.35 -25.09 25.16
N LYS A 242 -15.53 -24.06 24.33
CA LYS A 242 -16.81 -23.32 24.18
C LYS A 242 -17.77 -23.95 23.19
N LYS A 243 -17.40 -25.03 22.52
CA LYS A 243 -18.20 -25.69 21.46
C LYS A 243 -18.60 -24.74 20.32
N ILE A 244 -17.71 -23.83 19.95
CA ILE A 244 -17.93 -22.88 18.84
C ILE A 244 -17.62 -23.59 17.52
N GLU A 245 -18.51 -23.46 16.54
CA GLU A 245 -18.34 -24.04 15.21
C GLU A 245 -17.27 -23.28 14.42
N VAL A 246 -16.27 -24.00 13.89
CA VAL A 246 -15.30 -23.49 12.91
C VAL A 246 -15.91 -23.65 11.52
N VAL A 247 -15.84 -22.63 10.70
CA VAL A 247 -16.43 -22.63 9.35
C VAL A 247 -15.40 -22.27 8.29
N ASP A 248 -15.52 -22.88 7.11
CA ASP A 248 -14.75 -22.51 5.92
C ASP A 248 -15.32 -21.21 5.31
N ARG A 249 -14.40 -20.35 4.83
CA ARG A 249 -14.75 -19.08 4.21
C ARG A 249 -13.93 -18.83 2.95
#